data_a7893f0d8732822fe8b27c09fe87863c
#
_entry.id   a7893f0d8732822fe8b27c09fe87863c
#
_cell.length_a   1.000
_cell.length_b   1.000
_cell.length_c   1.000
_cell.angle_alpha   90.00
_cell.angle_beta   90.00
_cell.angle_gamma   90.00
#
_symmetry.space_group_name_H-M   'P 1'
#
loop_
_entity.id
_entity.type
_entity.pdbx_description
1 polymer ?
#
loop_
_entity_poly.entity_id
_entity_poly.type
_entity_poly.pdbx_seq_one_letter_code
_entity_poly.pdbx_strand_id
1 'polypeptide(L)'
;MGVQKIFFLVVAVHYVLADDDTPVWRWSCDDGRCVKIRNDPKFTEPALSLESCKMFCNEYGLLWPKPTGYTNLGTYLSKININTIEVHLEKLGLSDDLMEAIRLRWKKLVTQAVPKFVIPKATGKGLEVNLINRNPNVREFSLDMDEGYTLNISPAANEKLNATIIGTNFFGVRNGLETLSQLIIYDDIRNNVVIPRDVTIQDKPVYPYRGVLLDTSRNYFSIESIKTTIEAMAMVKLNTFHWHITDSQSFPFVSKKRPNLTKLGAYSPAKVYTKEMIREVVQFGLERGVRVLPEFDAPAHVGEGWQDTGLTVCFKAEPWAKYCVEPPCGQLNPIKEELYDYLKDIYADMEDAFQSPDMFHMGGDEVSERCWNSSEEIQHFMIQNRWDLQKPSFLKLWNYFQTKAQERVYQAFGKKVPIVLWTSALTELHHVEQYLNKDDYIIQVWTTGADPTIRGLLEKGYRLIMSNYDALYFDCGYGAWVGSGNNWCSPYIGWQKVYENSPKLMSLEYSDQVLGGEATLWSEQADSATLDGRLWPRAAALAERLWSEPLSSWREAERRILHMRERLVRAGIQTESLEPEWCYQNEGYCYA
;
A
#
# COMPACT_ATOMS: atom_id res chain seq x y z
N MET A 1 4.63 -21.46 55.33
CA MET A 1 4.73 -20.81 53.98
C MET A 1 3.53 -21.27 53.19
N GLY A 2 2.49 -20.43 53.16
CA GLY A 2 1.23 -20.75 52.50
C GLY A 2 1.25 -20.23 51.05
N VAL A 3 0.98 -21.12 50.12
CA VAL A 3 0.80 -20.79 48.70
C VAL A 3 -0.63 -20.32 48.52
N GLN A 4 -0.82 -19.01 48.29
CA GLN A 4 -2.12 -18.45 47.89
C GLN A 4 -2.38 -18.82 46.44
N LYS A 5 -3.39 -19.68 46.21
CA LYS A 5 -3.95 -19.92 44.87
C LYS A 5 -4.85 -18.73 44.50
N ILE A 6 -4.44 -17.94 43.50
CA ILE A 6 -5.29 -16.91 42.89
C ILE A 6 -6.21 -17.63 41.89
N PHE A 7 -7.51 -17.65 42.20
CA PHE A 7 -8.56 -18.07 41.28
C PHE A 7 -8.91 -16.88 40.35
N PHE A 8 -8.60 -16.98 39.09
CA PHE A 8 -9.19 -16.08 38.07
C PHE A 8 -10.65 -16.49 37.85
N LEU A 9 -11.56 -15.63 38.30
CA LEU A 9 -12.98 -15.75 38.00
C LEU A 9 -13.20 -15.27 36.55
N VAL A 10 -13.34 -16.20 35.62
CA VAL A 10 -13.80 -15.86 34.25
C VAL A 10 -15.30 -15.59 34.33
N VAL A 11 -15.69 -14.33 34.40
CA VAL A 11 -17.10 -13.93 34.27
C VAL A 11 -17.47 -14.05 32.78
N ALA A 12 -18.08 -15.16 32.41
CA ALA A 12 -18.76 -15.31 31.16
C ALA A 12 -20.02 -14.42 31.19
N VAL A 13 -19.95 -13.25 30.57
CA VAL A 13 -21.14 -12.42 30.33
C VAL A 13 -21.98 -13.15 29.27
N HIS A 14 -22.95 -13.90 29.71
CA HIS A 14 -24.00 -14.40 28.82
C HIS A 14 -24.94 -13.24 28.53
N TYR A 15 -24.88 -12.71 27.31
CA TYR A 15 -25.97 -11.91 26.79
C TYR A 15 -27.19 -12.83 26.62
N VAL A 16 -28.10 -12.76 27.57
CA VAL A 16 -29.45 -13.33 27.42
C VAL A 16 -30.15 -12.40 26.40
N LEU A 17 -30.16 -12.79 25.15
CA LEU A 17 -31.11 -12.22 24.19
C LEU A 17 -32.49 -12.70 24.64
N ALA A 18 -33.40 -11.76 24.86
CA ALA A 18 -34.79 -12.05 25.18
C ALA A 18 -35.38 -12.97 24.10
N ASP A 19 -36.17 -13.94 24.54
CA ASP A 19 -36.82 -14.99 23.75
C ASP A 19 -37.98 -14.50 22.84
N ASP A 20 -37.88 -13.25 22.37
CA ASP A 20 -38.80 -12.72 21.33
C ASP A 20 -37.99 -12.56 20.04
N ASP A 21 -37.99 -13.59 19.22
CA ASP A 21 -37.13 -13.78 18.03
C ASP A 21 -37.41 -12.79 16.88
N THR A 22 -38.25 -11.77 17.07
CA THR A 22 -38.56 -10.78 16.05
C THR A 22 -37.66 -9.54 16.21
N PRO A 23 -36.75 -9.29 15.24
CA PRO A 23 -35.89 -8.09 15.31
C PRO A 23 -36.74 -6.81 15.29
N VAL A 24 -36.42 -5.84 16.14
CA VAL A 24 -37.13 -4.55 16.21
C VAL A 24 -36.95 -3.74 14.92
N TRP A 25 -35.78 -3.89 14.31
CA TRP A 25 -35.39 -3.18 13.10
C TRP A 25 -35.07 -4.11 11.97
N ARG A 26 -35.36 -3.67 10.74
CA ARG A 26 -34.94 -4.30 9.48
C ARG A 26 -34.51 -3.22 8.50
N TRP A 27 -33.81 -3.60 7.45
CA TRP A 27 -33.48 -2.70 6.35
C TRP A 27 -34.21 -3.09 5.08
N SER A 28 -34.54 -2.08 4.27
CA SER A 28 -35.12 -2.24 2.94
C SER A 28 -34.34 -1.39 1.95
N CYS A 29 -34.14 -1.89 0.75
CA CYS A 29 -33.52 -1.13 -0.32
C CYS A 29 -34.57 -0.18 -0.93
N ASP A 30 -34.31 1.11 -0.85
CA ASP A 30 -35.14 2.17 -1.42
C ASP A 30 -34.24 3.14 -2.19
N ASP A 31 -34.47 3.29 -3.48
CA ASP A 31 -33.69 4.11 -4.40
C ASP A 31 -32.15 3.93 -4.24
N GLY A 32 -31.72 2.66 -4.20
CA GLY A 32 -30.31 2.29 -4.06
C GLY A 32 -29.69 2.54 -2.68
N ARG A 33 -30.49 2.84 -1.65
CA ARG A 33 -30.07 3.05 -0.25
C ARG A 33 -30.72 2.06 0.68
N CYS A 34 -30.02 1.64 1.70
CA CYS A 34 -30.54 0.79 2.75
C CYS A 34 -31.20 1.62 3.85
N VAL A 35 -32.52 1.68 3.82
CA VAL A 35 -33.33 2.44 4.77
C VAL A 35 -33.67 1.59 5.98
N LYS A 36 -33.43 2.09 7.19
CA LYS A 36 -33.78 1.46 8.45
C LYS A 36 -35.27 1.66 8.75
N ILE A 37 -36.02 0.57 8.86
CA ILE A 37 -37.45 0.59 9.13
C ILE A 37 -37.79 -0.27 10.36
N ARG A 38 -38.87 0.10 11.07
CA ARG A 38 -39.38 -0.71 12.15
C ARG A 38 -39.98 -2.01 11.58
N ASN A 39 -39.61 -3.15 12.15
CA ASN A 39 -40.17 -4.43 11.73
C ASN A 39 -41.65 -4.55 12.21
N ASP A 40 -42.57 -4.77 11.26
CA ASP A 40 -43.98 -4.96 11.55
C ASP A 40 -44.31 -6.44 11.25
N PRO A 41 -45.04 -7.17 12.12
CA PRO A 41 -45.51 -8.52 11.86
C PRO A 41 -46.33 -8.71 10.57
N LYS A 42 -46.81 -7.60 9.99
CA LYS A 42 -47.50 -7.63 8.69
C LYS A 42 -46.58 -7.84 7.49
N PHE A 43 -45.27 -7.65 7.65
CA PHE A 43 -44.32 -7.93 6.58
C PHE A 43 -44.22 -9.44 6.35
N THR A 44 -44.56 -9.86 5.15
CA THR A 44 -44.46 -11.27 4.72
C THR A 44 -43.06 -11.68 4.29
N GLU A 45 -42.24 -10.68 3.90
CA GLU A 45 -40.85 -10.90 3.49
C GLU A 45 -39.92 -11.01 4.70
N PRO A 46 -38.87 -11.85 4.62
CA PRO A 46 -37.90 -11.97 5.68
C PRO A 46 -37.19 -10.63 5.95
N ALA A 47 -37.00 -10.27 7.22
CA ALA A 47 -36.23 -9.09 7.60
C ALA A 47 -34.79 -9.18 7.07
N LEU A 48 -34.26 -8.12 6.46
CA LEU A 48 -32.85 -8.04 6.03
C LEU A 48 -32.01 -7.35 7.09
N SER A 49 -30.81 -7.88 7.35
CA SER A 49 -29.78 -7.18 8.08
C SER A 49 -29.20 -6.03 7.24
N LEU A 50 -28.49 -5.10 7.87
CA LEU A 50 -27.87 -3.99 7.14
C LEU A 50 -26.90 -4.48 6.06
N GLU A 51 -25.98 -5.40 6.39
CA GLU A 51 -25.01 -5.94 5.44
C GLU A 51 -25.72 -6.73 4.31
N SER A 52 -26.78 -7.48 4.63
CA SER A 52 -27.59 -8.18 3.62
C SER A 52 -28.31 -7.23 2.67
N CYS A 53 -28.84 -6.13 3.18
CA CYS A 53 -29.43 -5.07 2.35
C CYS A 53 -28.36 -4.43 1.45
N LYS A 54 -27.23 -3.99 2.02
CA LYS A 54 -26.14 -3.33 1.28
C LYS A 54 -25.54 -4.22 0.18
N MET A 55 -25.57 -5.54 0.34
CA MET A 55 -25.07 -6.47 -0.66
C MET A 55 -25.82 -6.39 -2.00
N PHE A 56 -27.12 -6.08 -1.99
CA PHE A 56 -27.96 -6.06 -3.20
C PHE A 56 -28.56 -4.71 -3.55
N CYS A 57 -28.41 -3.72 -2.68
CA CYS A 57 -29.05 -2.43 -2.88
C CYS A 57 -28.42 -1.56 -3.98
N ASN A 58 -27.32 -2.02 -4.56
CA ASN A 58 -26.68 -1.39 -5.72
C ASN A 58 -25.89 -2.42 -6.53
N GLU A 59 -25.42 -2.01 -7.71
CA GLU A 59 -24.74 -2.85 -8.70
C GLU A 59 -23.51 -3.59 -8.17
N TYR A 60 -22.69 -2.92 -7.31
CA TYR A 60 -21.42 -3.47 -6.82
C TYR A 60 -21.51 -3.96 -5.37
N GLY A 61 -22.66 -3.87 -4.73
CA GLY A 61 -22.86 -4.32 -3.35
C GLY A 61 -21.85 -3.69 -2.38
N LEU A 62 -21.12 -4.55 -1.67
CA LEU A 62 -20.11 -4.18 -0.69
C LEU A 62 -18.66 -4.32 -1.21
N LEU A 63 -18.48 -4.60 -2.51
CA LEU A 63 -17.18 -4.88 -3.10
C LEU A 63 -16.26 -3.64 -3.07
N TRP A 64 -15.02 -3.84 -2.64
CA TRP A 64 -13.95 -2.85 -2.66
C TRP A 64 -12.61 -3.50 -3.05
N PRO A 65 -11.88 -2.96 -4.04
CA PRO A 65 -12.26 -1.93 -4.99
C PRO A 65 -13.43 -2.36 -5.91
N LYS A 66 -14.12 -1.36 -6.48
CA LYS A 66 -15.15 -1.57 -7.50
C LYS A 66 -14.57 -2.38 -8.66
N PRO A 67 -15.20 -3.51 -9.09
CA PRO A 67 -14.75 -4.24 -10.26
C PRO A 67 -14.79 -3.42 -11.54
N THR A 68 -13.87 -3.68 -12.46
CA THR A 68 -13.74 -2.98 -13.75
C THR A 68 -14.53 -3.63 -14.88
N GLY A 69 -14.81 -4.92 -14.77
CA GLY A 69 -15.53 -5.69 -15.78
C GLY A 69 -16.95 -6.05 -15.36
N TYR A 70 -17.52 -7.05 -16.05
CA TYR A 70 -18.88 -7.50 -15.79
C TYR A 70 -19.05 -7.97 -14.34
N THR A 71 -20.09 -7.47 -13.70
CA THR A 71 -20.45 -7.81 -12.31
C THR A 71 -21.93 -8.12 -12.22
N ASN A 72 -22.26 -9.31 -11.70
CA ASN A 72 -23.61 -9.72 -11.34
C ASN A 72 -23.53 -10.42 -9.97
N LEU A 73 -24.21 -9.87 -8.97
CA LEU A 73 -24.25 -10.42 -7.60
C LEU A 73 -25.48 -11.28 -7.34
N GLY A 74 -26.35 -11.48 -8.35
CA GLY A 74 -27.63 -12.17 -8.18
C GLY A 74 -28.59 -11.38 -7.28
N THR A 75 -29.62 -12.06 -6.80
CA THR A 75 -30.67 -11.43 -5.95
C THR A 75 -30.98 -12.22 -4.68
N TYR A 76 -30.29 -13.34 -4.46
CA TYR A 76 -30.56 -14.25 -3.34
C TYR A 76 -29.32 -14.55 -2.53
N LEU A 77 -29.46 -14.53 -1.20
CA LEU A 77 -28.45 -15.00 -0.26
C LEU A 77 -28.70 -16.46 0.11
N SER A 78 -27.62 -17.22 0.19
CA SER A 78 -27.62 -18.57 0.76
C SER A 78 -26.90 -18.55 2.11
N LYS A 79 -27.44 -19.23 3.10
CA LYS A 79 -26.74 -19.51 4.35
C LYS A 79 -25.61 -20.49 4.08
N ILE A 80 -24.44 -20.22 4.62
CA ILE A 80 -23.29 -21.14 4.56
C ILE A 80 -22.80 -21.47 5.97
N ASN A 81 -22.28 -22.70 6.09
CA ASN A 81 -21.57 -23.12 7.29
C ASN A 81 -20.07 -22.90 7.08
N ILE A 82 -19.49 -21.91 7.76
CA ILE A 82 -18.07 -21.56 7.63
C ILE A 82 -17.12 -22.70 8.01
N ASN A 83 -17.58 -23.67 8.83
CA ASN A 83 -16.77 -24.81 9.25
C ASN A 83 -16.68 -25.91 8.16
N THR A 84 -17.49 -25.83 7.10
CA THR A 84 -17.53 -26.79 5.99
C THR A 84 -17.12 -26.15 4.67
N ILE A 85 -16.28 -25.11 4.71
CA ILE A 85 -15.70 -24.53 3.50
C ILE A 85 -14.48 -25.36 3.11
N GLU A 86 -14.51 -25.88 1.88
CA GLU A 86 -13.44 -26.68 1.28
C GLU A 86 -12.74 -25.86 0.20
N VAL A 87 -11.38 -25.79 0.23
CA VAL A 87 -10.59 -25.05 -0.77
C VAL A 87 -9.69 -26.02 -1.53
N HIS A 88 -9.84 -26.05 -2.84
CA HIS A 88 -9.10 -26.90 -3.76
C HIS A 88 -7.97 -26.10 -4.42
N LEU A 89 -6.72 -26.49 -4.12
CA LEU A 89 -5.49 -25.79 -4.52
C LEU A 89 -4.69 -26.52 -5.62
N GLU A 90 -5.12 -27.71 -6.01
CA GLU A 90 -4.38 -28.64 -6.87
C GLU A 90 -4.06 -28.06 -8.26
N LYS A 91 -4.88 -27.10 -8.73
CA LYS A 91 -4.73 -26.47 -10.04
C LYS A 91 -3.94 -25.15 -10.00
N LEU A 92 -3.25 -24.85 -8.90
CA LEU A 92 -2.45 -23.63 -8.77
C LEU A 92 -1.03 -23.79 -9.33
N GLY A 93 -0.44 -25.00 -9.23
CA GLY A 93 0.93 -25.24 -9.67
C GLY A 93 1.98 -24.50 -8.85
N LEU A 94 1.71 -24.28 -7.55
CA LEU A 94 2.57 -23.57 -6.61
C LEU A 94 3.30 -24.54 -5.68
N SER A 95 4.30 -24.04 -4.94
CA SER A 95 4.96 -24.80 -3.87
C SER A 95 3.99 -25.07 -2.70
N ASP A 96 4.26 -26.15 -1.95
CA ASP A 96 3.42 -26.54 -0.81
C ASP A 96 3.35 -25.44 0.25
N ASP A 97 4.45 -24.74 0.52
CA ASP A 97 4.50 -23.62 1.47
C ASP A 97 3.58 -22.47 1.06
N LEU A 98 3.60 -22.11 -0.23
CA LEU A 98 2.72 -21.04 -0.74
C LEU A 98 1.24 -21.47 -0.75
N MET A 99 0.95 -22.73 -1.06
CA MET A 99 -0.41 -23.27 -0.97
C MET A 99 -0.93 -23.26 0.47
N GLU A 100 -0.08 -23.61 1.45
CA GLU A 100 -0.46 -23.55 2.87
C GLU A 100 -0.67 -22.10 3.34
N ALA A 101 0.20 -21.16 2.94
CA ALA A 101 0.01 -19.74 3.24
C ALA A 101 -1.34 -19.22 2.71
N ILE A 102 -1.73 -19.59 1.48
CA ILE A 102 -3.04 -19.27 0.91
C ILE A 102 -4.17 -19.85 1.76
N ARG A 103 -4.07 -21.12 2.17
CA ARG A 103 -5.09 -21.80 2.98
C ARG A 103 -5.27 -21.12 4.34
N LEU A 104 -4.17 -20.80 5.02
CA LEU A 104 -4.19 -20.12 6.32
C LEU A 104 -4.78 -18.71 6.21
N ARG A 105 -4.37 -17.97 5.18
CA ARG A 105 -4.90 -16.62 4.93
C ARG A 105 -6.40 -16.66 4.60
N TRP A 106 -6.83 -17.58 3.73
CA TRP A 106 -8.25 -17.77 3.42
C TRP A 106 -9.08 -18.05 4.68
N LYS A 107 -8.62 -18.98 5.53
CA LYS A 107 -9.29 -19.26 6.81
C LYS A 107 -9.42 -18.00 7.67
N LYS A 108 -8.37 -17.17 7.75
CA LYS A 108 -8.39 -15.89 8.46
C LYS A 108 -9.43 -14.94 7.86
N LEU A 109 -9.45 -14.75 6.54
CA LEU A 109 -10.41 -13.88 5.84
C LEU A 109 -11.87 -14.27 6.09
N VAL A 110 -12.18 -15.57 6.04
CA VAL A 110 -13.53 -16.09 6.31
C VAL A 110 -13.94 -15.85 7.77
N THR A 111 -13.05 -16.08 8.72
CA THR A 111 -13.36 -15.83 10.14
C THR A 111 -13.54 -14.36 10.47
N GLN A 112 -12.87 -13.46 9.76
CA GLN A 112 -13.00 -12.00 9.89
C GLN A 112 -14.33 -11.46 9.33
N ALA A 113 -15.07 -12.22 8.54
CA ALA A 113 -16.41 -11.85 8.12
C ALA A 113 -17.40 -11.77 9.30
N VAL A 114 -17.11 -12.48 10.40
CA VAL A 114 -17.90 -12.49 11.63
C VAL A 114 -17.28 -11.56 12.66
N PRO A 115 -18.07 -10.72 13.36
CA PRO A 115 -17.54 -9.88 14.45
C PRO A 115 -16.84 -10.70 15.54
N LYS A 116 -15.80 -10.14 16.17
CA LYS A 116 -15.12 -10.77 17.31
C LYS A 116 -16.12 -11.09 18.40
N PHE A 117 -15.95 -12.25 19.06
CA PHE A 117 -16.82 -12.76 20.15
C PHE A 117 -18.22 -13.21 19.73
N VAL A 118 -18.55 -13.20 18.44
CA VAL A 118 -19.78 -13.78 17.93
C VAL A 118 -19.52 -15.20 17.44
N ILE A 119 -20.39 -16.13 17.81
CA ILE A 119 -20.38 -17.49 17.30
C ILE A 119 -21.61 -17.63 16.40
N PRO A 120 -21.45 -17.66 15.07
CA PRO A 120 -22.58 -17.84 14.16
C PRO A 120 -23.14 -19.25 14.27
N LYS A 121 -24.43 -19.38 13.97
CA LYS A 121 -25.05 -20.70 13.86
C LYS A 121 -24.33 -21.52 12.79
N ALA A 122 -23.88 -22.73 13.17
CA ALA A 122 -23.22 -23.67 12.24
C ALA A 122 -24.23 -24.38 11.35
N THR A 123 -25.09 -23.59 10.68
CA THR A 123 -26.16 -24.08 9.81
C THR A 123 -25.99 -23.51 8.41
N GLY A 124 -26.40 -24.24 7.41
CA GLY A 124 -26.34 -23.80 6.00
C GLY A 124 -25.59 -24.77 5.11
N LYS A 125 -25.40 -24.36 3.87
CA LYS A 125 -24.75 -25.18 2.83
C LYS A 125 -23.24 -25.20 3.01
N GLY A 126 -22.57 -26.25 2.54
CA GLY A 126 -21.14 -26.25 2.33
C GLY A 126 -20.75 -25.31 1.18
N LEU A 127 -19.52 -24.80 1.21
CA LEU A 127 -18.95 -24.01 0.12
C LEU A 127 -17.67 -24.70 -0.40
N GLU A 128 -17.66 -25.04 -1.66
CA GLU A 128 -16.49 -25.55 -2.37
C GLU A 128 -15.84 -24.41 -3.14
N VAL A 129 -14.56 -24.12 -2.87
CA VAL A 129 -13.78 -23.05 -3.51
C VAL A 129 -12.74 -23.68 -4.42
N ASN A 130 -12.93 -23.55 -5.73
CA ASN A 130 -12.02 -24.08 -6.74
C ASN A 130 -11.13 -22.97 -7.28
N LEU A 131 -9.82 -23.12 -7.14
CA LEU A 131 -8.82 -22.15 -7.59
C LEU A 131 -8.09 -22.68 -8.82
N ILE A 132 -8.07 -21.89 -9.89
CA ILE A 132 -7.44 -22.24 -11.16
C ILE A 132 -6.47 -21.13 -11.56
N ASN A 133 -5.20 -21.48 -11.69
CA ASN A 133 -4.16 -20.61 -12.20
C ASN A 133 -3.85 -21.00 -13.66
N ARG A 134 -4.12 -20.08 -14.61
CA ARG A 134 -3.89 -20.36 -16.04
C ARG A 134 -2.41 -20.35 -16.43
N ASN A 135 -1.58 -19.56 -15.72
CA ASN A 135 -0.15 -19.47 -15.99
C ASN A 135 0.67 -19.65 -14.70
N PRO A 136 0.92 -20.91 -14.29
CA PRO A 136 1.65 -21.21 -13.05
C PRO A 136 3.14 -20.83 -13.09
N ASN A 137 3.67 -20.46 -14.27
CA ASN A 137 5.05 -20.03 -14.43
C ASN A 137 5.29 -18.58 -14.01
N VAL A 138 4.24 -17.75 -13.93
CA VAL A 138 4.34 -16.37 -13.44
C VAL A 138 4.33 -16.38 -11.92
N ARG A 139 5.51 -16.20 -11.32
CA ARG A 139 5.75 -16.24 -9.86
C ARG A 139 6.44 -14.99 -9.33
N GLU A 140 6.90 -14.12 -10.22
CA GLU A 140 7.60 -12.89 -9.91
C GLU A 140 6.76 -11.68 -10.33
N PHE A 141 6.98 -10.57 -9.67
CA PHE A 141 6.35 -9.31 -10.03
C PHE A 141 6.96 -8.75 -11.33
N SER A 142 6.14 -8.10 -12.13
CA SER A 142 6.54 -7.24 -13.24
C SER A 142 5.48 -6.17 -13.46
N LEU A 143 5.85 -5.08 -14.14
CA LEU A 143 4.89 -4.03 -14.50
C LEU A 143 3.88 -4.48 -15.57
N ASP A 144 4.23 -5.50 -16.35
CA ASP A 144 3.37 -6.04 -17.42
C ASP A 144 2.51 -7.23 -16.95
N MET A 145 2.49 -7.50 -15.64
CA MET A 145 1.78 -8.64 -15.07
C MET A 145 0.27 -8.45 -15.15
N ASP A 146 -0.44 -9.40 -15.77
CA ASP A 146 -1.90 -9.43 -15.79
C ASP A 146 -2.45 -10.02 -14.47
N GLU A 147 -3.02 -9.17 -13.64
CA GLU A 147 -3.63 -9.54 -12.35
C GLU A 147 -5.14 -9.85 -12.46
N GLY A 148 -5.64 -10.10 -13.67
CA GLY A 148 -7.05 -10.34 -13.95
C GLY A 148 -7.56 -11.69 -13.45
N TYR A 149 -8.85 -11.75 -13.14
CA TYR A 149 -9.53 -12.97 -12.72
C TYR A 149 -11.02 -12.98 -13.12
N THR A 150 -11.59 -14.17 -13.06
CA THR A 150 -13.05 -14.39 -13.06
C THR A 150 -13.45 -15.12 -11.78
N LEU A 151 -14.59 -14.73 -11.19
CA LEU A 151 -15.20 -15.38 -10.04
C LEU A 151 -16.63 -15.74 -10.39
N ASN A 152 -16.99 -17.02 -10.23
CA ASN A 152 -18.36 -17.51 -10.40
C ASN A 152 -18.80 -18.24 -9.13
N ILE A 153 -20.00 -17.96 -8.63
CA ILE A 153 -20.67 -18.72 -7.57
C ILE A 153 -21.97 -19.26 -8.11
N SER A 154 -22.23 -20.56 -7.94
CA SER A 154 -23.45 -21.20 -8.37
C SER A 154 -23.85 -22.35 -7.42
N PRO A 155 -25.10 -22.75 -7.39
CA PRO A 155 -25.54 -23.98 -6.71
C PRO A 155 -24.86 -25.21 -7.31
N ALA A 156 -24.44 -26.14 -6.45
CA ALA A 156 -23.89 -27.44 -6.85
C ALA A 156 -24.93 -28.56 -6.63
N ALA A 157 -24.70 -29.70 -7.26
CA ALA A 157 -25.66 -30.85 -7.24
C ALA A 157 -25.88 -31.42 -5.83
N ASN A 158 -24.95 -31.21 -4.89
CA ASN A 158 -24.99 -31.82 -3.54
C ASN A 158 -25.52 -30.85 -2.47
N GLU A 159 -26.41 -29.94 -2.82
CA GLU A 159 -26.87 -28.86 -1.93
C GLU A 159 -25.77 -27.94 -1.43
N LYS A 160 -24.53 -28.07 -1.91
CA LYS A 160 -23.44 -27.16 -1.67
C LYS A 160 -23.50 -25.95 -2.63
N LEU A 161 -22.68 -24.94 -2.36
CA LEU A 161 -22.33 -23.89 -3.30
C LEU A 161 -20.94 -24.15 -3.87
N ASN A 162 -20.78 -23.83 -5.14
CA ASN A 162 -19.51 -23.92 -5.84
C ASN A 162 -19.03 -22.51 -6.21
N ALA A 163 -17.90 -22.08 -5.65
CA ALA A 163 -17.20 -20.86 -6.03
C ALA A 163 -15.97 -21.23 -6.86
N THR A 164 -15.89 -20.76 -8.09
CA THR A 164 -14.74 -20.98 -8.97
C THR A 164 -14.04 -19.67 -9.28
N ILE A 165 -12.75 -19.60 -8.96
CA ILE A 165 -11.88 -18.46 -9.27
C ILE A 165 -10.87 -18.92 -10.31
N ILE A 166 -10.83 -18.21 -11.44
CA ILE A 166 -9.84 -18.43 -12.51
C ILE A 166 -9.02 -17.17 -12.64
N GLY A 167 -7.76 -17.21 -12.25
CA GLY A 167 -6.80 -16.12 -12.44
C GLY A 167 -5.95 -16.32 -13.68
N THR A 168 -5.53 -15.23 -14.32
CA THR A 168 -4.54 -15.28 -15.39
C THR A 168 -3.22 -15.85 -14.89
N ASN A 169 -2.88 -15.54 -13.64
CA ASN A 169 -1.75 -16.09 -12.90
C ASN A 169 -2.10 -16.17 -11.41
N PHE A 170 -1.12 -16.49 -10.55
CA PHE A 170 -1.28 -16.55 -9.10
C PHE A 170 -1.87 -15.26 -8.51
N PHE A 171 -1.39 -14.10 -8.96
CA PHE A 171 -1.82 -12.79 -8.43
C PHE A 171 -3.30 -12.51 -8.75
N GLY A 172 -3.76 -12.91 -9.94
CA GLY A 172 -5.18 -12.86 -10.28
C GLY A 172 -6.04 -13.77 -9.40
N VAL A 173 -5.59 -15.02 -9.14
CA VAL A 173 -6.29 -15.93 -8.21
C VAL A 173 -6.40 -15.32 -6.82
N ARG A 174 -5.32 -14.74 -6.32
CA ARG A 174 -5.26 -14.08 -5.02
C ARG A 174 -6.26 -12.90 -4.95
N ASN A 175 -6.33 -12.07 -6.00
CA ASN A 175 -7.29 -10.96 -6.08
C ASN A 175 -8.74 -11.46 -6.10
N GLY A 176 -9.01 -12.58 -6.79
CA GLY A 176 -10.31 -13.23 -6.79
C GLY A 176 -10.71 -13.79 -5.42
N LEU A 177 -9.77 -14.36 -4.65
CA LEU A 177 -10.00 -14.80 -3.27
C LEU A 177 -10.36 -13.63 -2.36
N GLU A 178 -9.71 -12.48 -2.54
CA GLU A 178 -10.03 -11.28 -1.78
C GLU A 178 -11.47 -10.84 -2.05
N THR A 179 -11.87 -10.83 -3.32
CA THR A 179 -13.25 -10.50 -3.72
C THR A 179 -14.25 -11.52 -3.17
N LEU A 180 -13.96 -12.82 -3.25
CA LEU A 180 -14.81 -13.85 -2.66
C LEU A 180 -15.01 -13.65 -1.15
N SER A 181 -13.94 -13.27 -0.43
CA SER A 181 -14.02 -13.00 1.01
C SER A 181 -14.98 -11.85 1.36
N GLN A 182 -15.10 -10.86 0.47
CA GLN A 182 -15.99 -9.70 0.65
C GLN A 182 -17.48 -10.05 0.39
N LEU A 183 -17.75 -11.12 -0.33
CA LEU A 183 -19.11 -11.63 -0.55
C LEU A 183 -19.63 -12.46 0.63
N ILE A 184 -18.74 -12.88 1.54
CA ILE A 184 -19.12 -13.61 2.75
C ILE A 184 -19.41 -12.58 3.84
N ILE A 185 -20.69 -12.49 4.27
CA ILE A 185 -21.15 -11.50 5.23
C ILE A 185 -21.87 -12.15 6.41
N TYR A 186 -21.91 -11.46 7.53
CA TYR A 186 -22.62 -11.88 8.73
C TYR A 186 -24.00 -11.22 8.79
N ASP A 187 -25.05 -12.06 8.84
CA ASP A 187 -26.43 -11.65 9.09
C ASP A 187 -26.69 -11.62 10.61
N ASP A 188 -26.63 -10.43 11.19
CA ASP A 188 -26.79 -10.20 12.63
C ASP A 188 -28.22 -10.46 13.13
N ILE A 189 -29.22 -10.31 12.26
CA ILE A 189 -30.62 -10.60 12.59
C ILE A 189 -30.83 -12.09 12.85
N ARG A 190 -30.20 -12.96 12.07
CA ARG A 190 -30.40 -14.41 12.14
C ARG A 190 -29.24 -15.17 12.78
N ASN A 191 -28.17 -14.46 13.13
CA ASN A 191 -26.92 -15.05 13.59
C ASN A 191 -26.38 -16.14 12.64
N ASN A 192 -26.34 -15.83 11.32
CA ASN A 192 -25.84 -16.72 10.29
C ASN A 192 -24.77 -16.05 9.43
N VAL A 193 -23.95 -16.84 8.77
CA VAL A 193 -23.11 -16.37 7.66
C VAL A 193 -23.82 -16.63 6.35
N VAL A 194 -23.82 -15.65 5.48
CA VAL A 194 -24.51 -15.73 4.18
C VAL A 194 -23.60 -15.26 3.05
N ILE A 195 -23.92 -15.71 1.83
CA ILE A 195 -23.20 -15.36 0.59
C ILE A 195 -24.21 -15.25 -0.56
N PRO A 196 -24.01 -14.33 -1.53
CA PRO A 196 -24.79 -14.33 -2.77
C PRO A 196 -24.67 -15.67 -3.51
N ARG A 197 -25.79 -16.15 -4.06
CA ARG A 197 -25.91 -17.52 -4.57
C ARG A 197 -25.51 -17.66 -6.04
N ASP A 198 -25.79 -16.64 -6.83
CA ASP A 198 -25.59 -16.64 -8.29
C ASP A 198 -24.73 -15.42 -8.65
N VAL A 199 -23.41 -15.60 -8.66
CA VAL A 199 -22.45 -14.50 -8.86
C VAL A 199 -21.62 -14.76 -10.11
N THR A 200 -21.38 -13.69 -10.88
CA THR A 200 -20.39 -13.66 -11.94
C THR A 200 -19.66 -12.34 -11.90
N ILE A 201 -18.35 -12.37 -11.70
CA ILE A 201 -17.47 -11.19 -11.68
C ILE A 201 -16.30 -11.43 -12.63
N GLN A 202 -16.03 -10.46 -13.50
CA GLN A 202 -14.80 -10.34 -14.29
C GLN A 202 -14.11 -9.05 -13.87
N ASP A 203 -12.83 -9.13 -13.50
CA ASP A 203 -12.17 -7.98 -12.89
C ASP A 203 -10.66 -7.99 -13.15
N LYS A 204 -10.07 -6.81 -13.31
CA LYS A 204 -8.63 -6.58 -13.41
C LYS A 204 -8.30 -5.13 -13.08
N PRO A 205 -7.08 -4.82 -12.61
CA PRO A 205 -6.71 -3.43 -12.34
C PRO A 205 -6.52 -2.61 -13.62
N VAL A 206 -6.78 -1.30 -13.53
CA VAL A 206 -6.45 -0.32 -14.59
C VAL A 206 -4.97 0.01 -14.57
N TYR A 207 -4.38 0.21 -13.39
CA TYR A 207 -2.97 0.59 -13.24
C TYR A 207 -2.13 -0.55 -12.67
N PRO A 208 -0.96 -0.84 -13.27
CA PRO A 208 -0.06 -1.90 -12.79
C PRO A 208 0.68 -1.56 -11.50
N TYR A 209 0.84 -0.27 -11.16
CA TYR A 209 1.51 0.20 -9.95
C TYR A 209 0.50 0.84 -9.00
N ARG A 210 0.32 0.26 -7.81
CA ARG A 210 -0.63 0.71 -6.80
C ARG A 210 0.05 0.66 -5.44
N GLY A 211 0.70 1.79 -5.07
CA GLY A 211 1.70 1.84 -4.02
C GLY A 211 1.27 2.51 -2.71
N VAL A 212 2.00 2.12 -1.66
CA VAL A 212 2.14 2.87 -0.40
C VAL A 212 3.61 2.89 -0.03
N LEU A 213 4.17 4.10 0.15
CA LEU A 213 5.48 4.30 0.74
C LEU A 213 5.36 4.39 2.25
N LEU A 214 6.30 3.74 2.93
CA LEU A 214 6.55 3.94 4.36
C LEU A 214 8.02 4.29 4.58
N ASP A 215 8.24 5.47 5.17
CA ASP A 215 9.53 5.87 5.69
C ASP A 215 9.76 5.19 7.04
N THR A 216 10.85 4.43 7.15
CA THR A 216 11.23 3.72 8.37
C THR A 216 12.58 4.18 8.93
N SER A 217 13.06 5.31 8.41
CA SER A 217 14.31 5.94 8.79
C SER A 217 14.11 7.09 9.77
N ARG A 218 13.19 8.05 9.48
CA ARG A 218 12.93 9.16 10.41
C ARG A 218 12.44 8.61 11.76
N ASN A 219 11.53 7.66 11.74
CA ASN A 219 11.18 6.84 12.89
C ASN A 219 11.20 5.35 12.52
N TYR A 220 11.61 4.51 13.48
CA TYR A 220 11.68 3.05 13.30
C TYR A 220 10.30 2.42 13.43
N PHE A 221 9.99 1.47 12.54
CA PHE A 221 8.78 0.64 12.60
C PHE A 221 9.13 -0.83 12.83
N SER A 222 8.32 -1.53 13.62
CA SER A 222 8.49 -2.97 13.80
C SER A 222 8.12 -3.76 12.53
N ILE A 223 8.69 -4.94 12.38
CA ILE A 223 8.32 -5.84 11.28
C ILE A 223 6.84 -6.20 11.31
N GLU A 224 6.25 -6.32 12.50
CA GLU A 224 4.83 -6.56 12.69
C GLU A 224 3.97 -5.42 12.15
N SER A 225 4.37 -4.16 12.39
CA SER A 225 3.68 -2.98 11.84
C SER A 225 3.75 -2.96 10.31
N ILE A 226 4.92 -3.26 9.74
CA ILE A 226 5.10 -3.36 8.28
C ILE A 226 4.23 -4.47 7.69
N LYS A 227 4.21 -5.66 8.31
CA LYS A 227 3.36 -6.77 7.88
C LYS A 227 1.86 -6.45 8.00
N THR A 228 1.47 -5.72 9.04
CA THR A 228 0.08 -5.25 9.20
C THR A 228 -0.31 -4.32 8.07
N THR A 229 0.57 -3.41 7.67
CA THR A 229 0.37 -2.53 6.50
C THR A 229 0.22 -3.35 5.20
N ILE A 230 1.11 -4.31 4.96
CA ILE A 230 1.04 -5.19 3.77
C ILE A 230 -0.25 -6.03 3.77
N GLU A 231 -0.70 -6.54 4.93
CA GLU A 231 -1.99 -7.24 5.04
C GLU A 231 -3.17 -6.34 4.64
N ALA A 232 -3.18 -5.10 5.14
CA ALA A 232 -4.22 -4.12 4.78
C ALA A 232 -4.17 -3.72 3.29
N MET A 233 -2.97 -3.54 2.73
CA MET A 233 -2.77 -3.33 1.28
C MET A 233 -3.37 -4.48 0.46
N ALA A 234 -3.10 -5.71 0.88
CA ALA A 234 -3.64 -6.90 0.24
C ALA A 234 -5.17 -6.95 0.27
N MET A 235 -5.81 -6.55 1.37
CA MET A 235 -7.26 -6.54 1.51
C MET A 235 -7.95 -5.57 0.53
N VAL A 236 -7.27 -4.51 0.12
CA VAL A 236 -7.77 -3.51 -0.83
C VAL A 236 -7.13 -3.60 -2.22
N LYS A 237 -6.35 -4.64 -2.49
CA LYS A 237 -5.67 -4.91 -3.77
C LYS A 237 -4.62 -3.85 -4.18
N LEU A 238 -4.00 -3.14 -3.24
CA LEU A 238 -2.72 -2.46 -3.46
C LEU A 238 -1.62 -3.50 -3.64
N ASN A 239 -0.62 -3.23 -4.49
CA ASN A 239 0.36 -4.24 -4.89
C ASN A 239 1.83 -3.84 -4.76
N THR A 240 2.14 -2.66 -4.24
CA THR A 240 3.52 -2.22 -4.06
C THR A 240 3.71 -1.52 -2.72
N PHE A 241 4.47 -2.14 -1.82
CA PHE A 241 4.97 -1.54 -0.60
C PHE A 241 6.36 -0.94 -0.89
N HIS A 242 6.44 0.38 -0.96
CA HIS A 242 7.68 1.10 -1.16
C HIS A 242 8.34 1.36 0.19
N TRP A 243 9.52 0.78 0.38
CA TRP A 243 10.24 0.85 1.64
C TRP A 243 11.38 1.86 1.58
N HIS A 244 11.11 3.08 2.06
CA HIS A 244 12.13 4.10 2.28
C HIS A 244 12.88 3.75 3.57
N ILE A 245 14.00 3.00 3.42
CA ILE A 245 14.61 2.26 4.54
C ILE A 245 15.75 3.03 5.22
N THR A 246 16.36 4.01 4.55
CA THR A 246 17.45 4.84 5.06
C THR A 246 17.25 6.31 4.70
N ASP A 247 17.69 7.22 5.59
CA ASP A 247 17.71 8.66 5.38
C ASP A 247 18.78 9.32 6.26
N SER A 248 18.83 10.65 6.28
CA SER A 248 19.79 11.44 7.07
C SER A 248 19.75 11.14 8.57
N GLN A 249 18.55 10.83 9.11
CA GLN A 249 18.36 10.62 10.54
C GLN A 249 18.79 9.24 11.01
N SER A 250 18.71 8.22 10.17
CA SER A 250 19.19 6.90 10.56
C SER A 250 19.50 5.97 9.38
N PHE A 251 20.34 4.96 9.65
CA PHE A 251 20.68 3.88 8.73
C PHE A 251 20.38 2.52 9.39
N PRO A 252 19.10 2.12 9.46
CA PRO A 252 18.71 0.88 10.12
C PRO A 252 18.94 -0.38 9.27
N PHE A 253 19.21 -0.26 7.96
CA PHE A 253 19.50 -1.38 7.07
C PHE A 253 20.83 -2.07 7.45
N VAL A 254 20.79 -3.36 7.79
CA VAL A 254 21.99 -4.12 8.15
C VAL A 254 22.75 -4.55 6.91
N SER A 255 23.75 -3.75 6.53
CA SER A 255 24.68 -4.12 5.46
C SER A 255 25.75 -5.07 5.99
N LYS A 256 25.88 -6.23 5.36
CA LYS A 256 26.92 -7.23 5.68
C LYS A 256 28.31 -6.73 5.24
N LYS A 257 28.37 -6.08 4.09
CA LYS A 257 29.63 -5.59 3.51
C LYS A 257 30.10 -4.29 4.15
N ARG A 258 29.17 -3.46 4.63
CA ARG A 258 29.46 -2.15 5.26
C ARG A 258 28.81 -2.04 6.66
N PRO A 259 29.15 -2.94 7.60
CA PRO A 259 28.45 -3.05 8.89
C PRO A 259 28.55 -1.81 9.78
N ASN A 260 29.56 -0.95 9.57
CA ASN A 260 29.72 0.27 10.35
C ASN A 260 28.62 1.30 10.05
N LEU A 261 28.04 1.32 8.84
CA LEU A 261 26.94 2.21 8.52
C LEU A 261 25.76 2.00 9.48
N THR A 262 25.37 0.73 9.68
CA THR A 262 24.28 0.40 10.62
C THR A 262 24.69 0.61 12.07
N LYS A 263 25.91 0.22 12.46
CA LYS A 263 26.38 0.36 13.85
C LYS A 263 26.39 1.81 14.30
N LEU A 264 26.74 2.73 13.42
CA LEU A 264 26.80 4.17 13.70
C LEU A 264 25.49 4.89 13.42
N GLY A 265 24.68 4.36 12.47
CA GLY A 265 23.48 5.04 11.98
C GLY A 265 22.17 4.55 12.54
N ALA A 266 22.08 3.36 13.14
CA ALA A 266 20.83 2.89 13.74
C ALA A 266 20.56 3.59 15.09
N TYR A 267 19.30 3.85 15.39
CA TYR A 267 18.88 4.45 16.67
C TYR A 267 19.23 3.58 17.89
N SER A 268 19.26 2.26 17.70
CA SER A 268 19.76 1.31 18.69
C SER A 268 20.04 -0.04 18.02
N PRO A 269 20.79 -0.96 18.69
CA PRO A 269 21.00 -2.31 18.16
C PRO A 269 19.72 -3.12 17.93
N ALA A 270 18.60 -2.74 18.57
CA ALA A 270 17.29 -3.39 18.42
C ALA A 270 16.42 -2.75 17.31
N LYS A 271 16.79 -1.56 16.83
CA LYS A 271 16.06 -0.80 15.80
C LYS A 271 16.78 -0.92 14.46
N VAL A 272 16.90 -2.12 13.95
CA VAL A 272 17.57 -2.46 12.70
C VAL A 272 16.72 -3.43 11.89
N TYR A 273 16.98 -3.49 10.59
CA TYR A 273 16.39 -4.46 9.66
C TYR A 273 17.49 -5.39 9.16
N THR A 274 17.49 -6.63 9.65
CA THR A 274 18.43 -7.65 9.18
C THR A 274 17.96 -8.22 7.84
N LYS A 275 18.87 -8.88 7.14
CA LYS A 275 18.56 -9.59 5.91
C LYS A 275 17.39 -10.58 6.08
N GLU A 276 17.39 -11.32 7.18
CA GLU A 276 16.35 -12.30 7.49
C GLU A 276 14.98 -11.62 7.69
N MET A 277 14.95 -10.51 8.43
CA MET A 277 13.73 -9.71 8.64
C MET A 277 13.19 -9.15 7.32
N ILE A 278 14.07 -8.62 6.46
CA ILE A 278 13.67 -8.10 5.15
C ILE A 278 13.10 -9.23 4.27
N ARG A 279 13.77 -10.37 4.21
CA ARG A 279 13.29 -11.55 3.47
C ARG A 279 11.95 -12.05 3.97
N GLU A 280 11.72 -12.02 5.29
CA GLU A 280 10.43 -12.35 5.87
C GLU A 280 9.33 -11.41 5.36
N VAL A 281 9.60 -10.10 5.29
CA VAL A 281 8.65 -9.11 4.75
C VAL A 281 8.42 -9.31 3.26
N VAL A 282 9.46 -9.56 2.48
CA VAL A 282 9.37 -9.83 1.02
C VAL A 282 8.52 -11.07 0.75
N GLN A 283 8.79 -12.17 1.46
CA GLN A 283 8.00 -13.41 1.34
C GLN A 283 6.54 -13.18 1.75
N PHE A 284 6.31 -12.47 2.86
CA PHE A 284 4.98 -12.13 3.33
C PHE A 284 4.20 -11.28 2.31
N GLY A 285 4.89 -10.35 1.63
CA GLY A 285 4.35 -9.55 0.53
C GLY A 285 4.00 -10.42 -0.69
N LEU A 286 4.90 -11.31 -1.12
CA LEU A 286 4.67 -12.21 -2.24
C LEU A 286 3.41 -13.06 -2.05
N GLU A 287 3.24 -13.66 -0.89
CA GLU A 287 2.04 -14.46 -0.53
C GLU A 287 0.74 -13.66 -0.63
N ARG A 288 0.84 -12.34 -0.53
CA ARG A 288 -0.28 -11.38 -0.53
C ARG A 288 -0.43 -10.60 -1.82
N GLY A 289 0.43 -10.88 -2.80
CA GLY A 289 0.45 -10.15 -4.06
C GLY A 289 0.89 -8.69 -3.90
N VAL A 290 1.78 -8.42 -2.93
CA VAL A 290 2.36 -7.10 -2.67
C VAL A 290 3.86 -7.16 -2.86
N ARG A 291 4.36 -6.45 -3.88
CA ARG A 291 5.79 -6.21 -4.11
C ARG A 291 6.37 -5.40 -2.97
N VAL A 292 7.61 -5.70 -2.56
CA VAL A 292 8.38 -4.86 -1.66
C VAL A 292 9.47 -4.16 -2.46
N LEU A 293 9.29 -2.86 -2.73
CA LEU A 293 10.22 -2.04 -3.50
C LEU A 293 11.23 -1.38 -2.56
N PRO A 294 12.54 -1.69 -2.64
CA PRO A 294 13.55 -0.99 -1.85
C PRO A 294 13.88 0.38 -2.40
N GLU A 295 14.09 1.34 -1.51
CA GLU A 295 14.69 2.63 -1.81
C GLU A 295 15.99 2.83 -1.04
N PHE A 296 17.01 3.30 -1.74
CA PHE A 296 18.19 3.92 -1.16
C PHE A 296 18.30 5.33 -1.73
N ASP A 297 17.88 6.29 -0.94
CA ASP A 297 17.90 7.70 -1.34
C ASP A 297 19.31 8.26 -1.30
N ALA A 298 19.70 8.89 -2.42
CA ALA A 298 21.01 9.50 -2.64
C ALA A 298 21.00 10.47 -3.84
N PRO A 299 21.88 11.47 -3.89
CA PRO A 299 23.01 11.76 -3.01
C PRO A 299 22.68 12.61 -1.77
N ALA A 300 21.50 13.26 -1.71
CA ALA A 300 20.99 13.87 -0.49
C ALA A 300 20.42 12.80 0.46
N HIS A 301 19.76 13.18 1.52
CA HIS A 301 19.15 12.27 2.50
C HIS A 301 20.12 11.22 3.07
N VAL A 302 21.38 11.62 3.26
CA VAL A 302 22.46 10.78 3.76
C VAL A 302 23.16 11.46 4.92
N GLY A 303 23.13 10.88 6.11
CA GLY A 303 23.70 11.48 7.32
C GLY A 303 24.25 10.44 8.29
N GLU A 304 23.45 10.03 9.27
CA GLU A 304 23.88 9.08 10.29
C GLU A 304 24.31 7.74 9.69
N GLY A 305 25.41 7.21 10.19
CA GLY A 305 26.07 6.01 9.66
C GLY A 305 27.28 6.34 8.79
N TRP A 306 27.34 7.51 8.16
CA TRP A 306 28.39 7.89 7.23
C TRP A 306 29.49 8.77 7.83
N GLN A 307 29.37 9.21 9.08
CA GLN A 307 30.24 10.21 9.73
C GLN A 307 31.72 9.89 9.69
N ASP A 308 32.12 8.62 9.75
CA ASP A 308 33.53 8.22 9.80
C ASP A 308 34.08 7.77 8.44
N THR A 309 33.29 7.90 7.37
CA THR A 309 33.70 7.42 6.04
C THR A 309 34.52 8.43 5.24
N GLY A 310 34.37 9.70 5.51
CA GLY A 310 34.92 10.79 4.68
C GLY A 310 34.23 10.94 3.32
N LEU A 311 33.08 10.27 3.11
CA LEU A 311 32.35 10.22 1.85
C LEU A 311 31.14 11.17 1.80
N THR A 312 30.89 11.92 2.88
CA THR A 312 29.81 12.92 2.96
C THR A 312 30.35 14.31 3.10
N VAL A 313 29.56 15.28 2.65
CA VAL A 313 29.78 16.70 2.88
C VAL A 313 28.65 17.30 3.69
N CYS A 314 28.85 18.45 4.30
CA CYS A 314 27.92 19.18 5.18
C CYS A 314 27.24 18.32 6.26
N PHE A 315 27.84 17.22 6.69
CA PHE A 315 27.31 16.39 7.75
C PHE A 315 27.10 17.20 9.04
N LYS A 316 25.84 17.26 9.52
CA LYS A 316 25.43 18.09 10.68
C LYS A 316 25.85 19.58 10.59
N ALA A 317 25.92 20.10 9.35
CA ALA A 317 26.27 21.51 9.14
C ALA A 317 25.21 22.47 9.72
N GLU A 318 25.67 23.54 10.35
CA GLU A 318 24.83 24.57 10.95
C GLU A 318 25.04 25.95 10.29
N PRO A 319 24.05 26.80 10.16
CA PRO A 319 22.64 26.51 10.39
C PRO A 319 22.10 25.55 9.29
N TRP A 320 21.44 24.47 9.69
CA TRP A 320 21.06 23.39 8.79
C TRP A 320 20.23 23.88 7.55
N ALA A 321 19.29 24.80 7.75
CA ALA A 321 18.47 25.36 6.68
C ALA A 321 19.24 26.02 5.51
N LYS A 322 20.54 26.21 5.66
CA LYS A 322 21.42 26.70 4.58
C LYS A 322 21.87 25.56 3.65
N TYR A 323 21.93 24.34 4.15
CA TYR A 323 22.62 23.23 3.50
C TYR A 323 21.70 22.06 3.15
N CYS A 324 20.55 21.93 3.79
CA CYS A 324 19.55 20.88 3.56
C CYS A 324 18.14 21.38 3.87
N VAL A 325 17.14 20.56 3.57
CA VAL A 325 15.71 20.89 3.77
C VAL A 325 15.25 20.59 5.19
N GLU A 326 15.88 19.62 5.85
CA GLU A 326 15.60 19.22 7.24
C GLU A 326 16.86 18.69 7.94
N PRO A 327 16.96 18.81 9.29
CA PRO A 327 18.09 18.31 10.05
C PRO A 327 17.98 16.78 10.31
N PRO A 328 19.16 16.10 10.41
CA PRO A 328 20.50 16.60 10.20
C PRO A 328 20.86 16.67 8.72
N CYS A 329 21.67 17.65 8.34
CA CYS A 329 22.21 17.69 6.99
C CYS A 329 23.22 16.57 6.74
N GLY A 330 23.37 16.22 5.48
CA GLY A 330 24.37 15.30 4.95
C GLY A 330 24.10 14.98 3.49
N GLN A 331 25.15 14.95 2.70
CA GLN A 331 25.05 14.68 1.26
C GLN A 331 26.32 13.96 0.80
N LEU A 332 26.19 12.97 -0.08
CA LEU A 332 27.34 12.22 -0.59
C LEU A 332 28.28 13.12 -1.41
N ASN A 333 29.58 12.85 -1.27
CA ASN A 333 30.63 13.54 -2.03
C ASN A 333 30.87 12.81 -3.36
N PRO A 334 30.37 13.31 -4.50
CA PRO A 334 30.37 12.57 -5.77
C PRO A 334 31.75 12.41 -6.41
N ILE A 335 32.77 13.15 -5.94
CA ILE A 335 34.12 13.10 -6.51
C ILE A 335 35.00 12.01 -5.88
N LYS A 336 34.52 11.36 -4.82
CA LYS A 336 35.23 10.26 -4.16
C LYS A 336 34.98 8.95 -4.91
N GLU A 337 35.98 8.37 -5.53
CA GLU A 337 35.85 7.11 -6.23
C GLU A 337 35.45 5.96 -5.28
N GLU A 338 35.97 5.95 -4.05
CA GLU A 338 35.63 4.98 -3.01
C GLU A 338 34.13 4.96 -2.69
N LEU A 339 33.41 6.09 -2.85
CA LEU A 339 31.96 6.17 -2.67
C LEU A 339 31.23 5.10 -3.49
N TYR A 340 31.63 4.93 -4.74
CA TYR A 340 30.95 4.02 -5.66
C TYR A 340 31.20 2.55 -5.32
N ASP A 341 32.28 2.22 -4.62
CA ASP A 341 32.48 0.89 -4.04
C ASP A 341 31.56 0.67 -2.83
N TYR A 342 31.38 1.71 -1.99
CA TYR A 342 30.39 1.66 -0.90
C TYR A 342 28.97 1.46 -1.45
N LEU A 343 28.56 2.24 -2.45
CA LEU A 343 27.24 2.12 -3.06
C LEU A 343 27.03 0.74 -3.69
N LYS A 344 28.01 0.22 -4.43
CA LYS A 344 27.94 -1.14 -4.99
C LYS A 344 27.73 -2.20 -3.92
N ASP A 345 28.43 -2.10 -2.79
CA ASP A 345 28.32 -3.04 -1.68
C ASP A 345 26.94 -2.95 -1.01
N ILE A 346 26.41 -1.74 -0.79
CA ILE A 346 25.07 -1.52 -0.25
C ILE A 346 24.00 -2.08 -1.20
N TYR A 347 24.08 -1.75 -2.50
CA TYR A 347 23.13 -2.22 -3.50
C TYR A 347 23.15 -3.76 -3.64
N ALA A 348 24.32 -4.41 -3.54
CA ALA A 348 24.41 -5.86 -3.56
C ALA A 348 23.82 -6.51 -2.30
N ASP A 349 23.99 -5.88 -1.13
CA ASP A 349 23.36 -6.35 0.10
C ASP A 349 21.83 -6.14 0.06
N MET A 350 21.34 -5.06 -0.58
CA MET A 350 19.91 -4.82 -0.79
C MET A 350 19.31 -5.80 -1.82
N GLU A 351 19.99 -6.03 -2.94
CA GLU A 351 19.57 -7.01 -3.95
C GLU A 351 19.35 -8.41 -3.32
N ASP A 352 20.31 -8.84 -2.51
CA ASP A 352 20.26 -10.12 -1.82
C ASP A 352 19.17 -10.14 -0.70
N ALA A 353 19.03 -9.07 0.07
CA ALA A 353 18.03 -9.00 1.13
C ALA A 353 16.59 -8.93 0.58
N PHE A 354 16.36 -8.17 -0.48
CA PHE A 354 15.06 -8.01 -1.13
C PHE A 354 14.76 -9.07 -2.21
N GLN A 355 15.63 -10.09 -2.34
CA GLN A 355 15.43 -11.23 -3.23
C GLN A 355 15.28 -10.85 -4.72
N SER A 356 16.24 -10.10 -5.24
CA SER A 356 16.31 -9.68 -6.65
C SER A 356 15.09 -8.87 -7.10
N PRO A 357 14.84 -7.71 -6.50
CA PRO A 357 13.67 -6.89 -6.84
C PRO A 357 13.65 -6.55 -8.33
N ASP A 358 12.43 -6.47 -8.89
CA ASP A 358 12.21 -6.21 -10.33
C ASP A 358 12.39 -4.74 -10.73
N MET A 359 12.50 -3.83 -9.76
CA MET A 359 12.85 -2.41 -9.90
C MET A 359 13.56 -1.91 -8.64
N PHE A 360 14.22 -0.76 -8.74
CA PHE A 360 14.94 -0.16 -7.64
C PHE A 360 14.70 1.35 -7.58
N HIS A 361 14.38 1.88 -6.40
CA HIS A 361 14.21 3.31 -6.20
C HIS A 361 15.50 3.92 -5.66
N MET A 362 16.03 4.94 -6.35
CA MET A 362 17.29 5.60 -6.00
C MET A 362 17.07 6.94 -5.30
N GLY A 363 15.82 7.30 -4.94
CA GLY A 363 15.48 8.61 -4.37
C GLY A 363 15.81 9.75 -5.32
N GLY A 364 16.80 10.56 -5.00
CA GLY A 364 17.35 11.59 -5.88
C GLY A 364 16.54 12.87 -5.90
N ASP A 365 16.02 13.27 -4.76
CA ASP A 365 15.39 14.56 -4.53
C ASP A 365 16.24 15.45 -3.62
N GLU A 366 15.87 16.69 -3.53
CA GLU A 366 16.33 17.71 -2.57
C GLU A 366 17.86 17.89 -2.46
N VAL A 367 18.61 17.57 -3.52
CA VAL A 367 20.05 17.76 -3.57
C VAL A 367 20.41 19.24 -3.47
N SER A 368 21.23 19.57 -2.46
CA SER A 368 21.65 20.94 -2.18
C SER A 368 22.97 21.30 -2.87
N GLU A 369 22.89 22.17 -3.88
CA GLU A 369 24.09 22.74 -4.49
C GLU A 369 24.94 23.56 -3.49
N ARG A 370 24.28 24.18 -2.50
CA ARG A 370 24.97 24.92 -1.44
C ARG A 370 25.80 24.02 -0.54
N CYS A 371 25.31 22.79 -0.30
CA CYS A 371 26.06 21.80 0.45
C CYS A 371 27.34 21.41 -0.32
N TRP A 372 27.23 21.04 -1.60
CA TRP A 372 28.41 20.72 -2.40
C TRP A 372 29.36 21.93 -2.58
N ASN A 373 28.81 23.12 -2.77
CA ASN A 373 29.61 24.35 -2.90
C ASN A 373 30.30 24.79 -1.60
N SER A 374 29.98 24.22 -0.46
CA SER A 374 30.69 24.46 0.80
C SER A 374 32.00 23.65 0.92
N SER A 375 32.22 22.67 0.03
CA SER A 375 33.41 21.82 0.01
C SER A 375 34.45 22.37 -0.96
N GLU A 376 35.61 22.81 -0.44
CA GLU A 376 36.75 23.27 -1.27
C GLU A 376 37.21 22.18 -2.24
N GLU A 377 37.17 20.92 -1.83
CA GLU A 377 37.60 19.80 -2.66
C GLU A 377 36.66 19.64 -3.90
N ILE A 378 35.34 19.77 -3.71
CA ILE A 378 34.37 19.73 -4.81
C ILE A 378 34.57 20.96 -5.72
N GLN A 379 34.75 22.16 -5.14
CA GLN A 379 35.01 23.36 -5.94
C GLN A 379 36.24 23.19 -6.83
N HIS A 380 37.35 22.68 -6.25
CA HIS A 380 38.58 22.44 -7.02
C HIS A 380 38.37 21.43 -8.13
N PHE A 381 37.67 20.33 -7.86
CA PHE A 381 37.32 19.33 -8.88
C PHE A 381 36.51 19.94 -10.03
N MET A 382 35.48 20.73 -9.72
CA MET A 382 34.65 21.40 -10.74
C MET A 382 35.50 22.35 -11.61
N ILE A 383 36.32 23.17 -10.99
CA ILE A 383 37.22 24.12 -11.71
C ILE A 383 38.21 23.36 -12.61
N GLN A 384 38.81 22.27 -12.12
CA GLN A 384 39.73 21.43 -12.91
C GLN A 384 39.03 20.81 -14.12
N ASN A 385 37.75 20.47 -14.00
CA ASN A 385 36.94 19.98 -15.10
C ASN A 385 36.33 21.10 -15.98
N ARG A 386 36.74 22.36 -15.78
CA ARG A 386 36.23 23.55 -16.46
C ARG A 386 34.73 23.77 -16.26
N TRP A 387 34.24 23.39 -15.10
CA TRP A 387 32.87 23.66 -14.65
C TRP A 387 32.94 24.88 -13.72
N ASP A 388 32.05 25.84 -13.94
CA ASP A 388 31.89 26.97 -13.03
C ASP A 388 31.12 26.54 -11.76
N LEU A 389 31.05 27.43 -10.78
CA LEU A 389 30.34 27.19 -9.52
C LEU A 389 28.89 27.74 -9.59
N GLN A 390 28.21 27.50 -10.73
CA GLN A 390 26.83 27.90 -10.96
C GLN A 390 25.91 26.68 -11.05
N LYS A 391 24.60 26.87 -10.86
CA LYS A 391 23.58 25.81 -10.86
C LYS A 391 23.73 24.82 -12.03
N PRO A 392 23.92 25.23 -13.31
CA PRO A 392 24.04 24.28 -14.41
C PRO A 392 25.24 23.31 -14.26
N SER A 393 26.32 23.77 -13.65
CA SER A 393 27.51 22.93 -13.41
C SER A 393 27.33 21.99 -12.23
N PHE A 394 26.56 22.37 -11.21
CA PHE A 394 26.16 21.45 -10.15
C PHE A 394 25.19 20.36 -10.66
N LEU A 395 24.35 20.65 -11.65
CA LEU A 395 23.55 19.62 -12.32
C LEU A 395 24.44 18.62 -13.09
N LYS A 396 25.53 19.07 -13.71
CA LYS A 396 26.51 18.14 -14.31
C LYS A 396 27.18 17.26 -13.25
N LEU A 397 27.52 17.83 -12.11
CA LEU A 397 28.09 17.09 -10.98
C LEU A 397 27.08 16.06 -10.44
N TRP A 398 25.80 16.43 -10.33
CA TRP A 398 24.74 15.51 -9.96
C TRP A 398 24.56 14.38 -10.97
N ASN A 399 24.53 14.70 -12.26
CA ASN A 399 24.48 13.69 -13.30
C ASN A 399 25.71 12.76 -13.30
N TYR A 400 26.90 13.30 -13.00
CA TYR A 400 28.11 12.50 -12.81
C TYR A 400 27.90 11.46 -11.68
N PHE A 401 27.36 11.89 -10.54
CA PHE A 401 26.96 10.97 -9.48
C PHE A 401 25.93 9.95 -9.95
N GLN A 402 24.83 10.42 -10.52
CA GLN A 402 23.68 9.57 -10.90
C GLN A 402 24.09 8.47 -11.89
N THR A 403 24.89 8.82 -12.90
CA THR A 403 25.38 7.85 -13.90
C THR A 403 26.22 6.76 -13.25
N LYS A 404 27.17 7.14 -12.41
CA LYS A 404 28.05 6.18 -11.73
C LYS A 404 27.29 5.31 -10.72
N ALA A 405 26.36 5.90 -9.98
CA ALA A 405 25.52 5.17 -9.02
C ALA A 405 24.61 4.16 -9.72
N GLN A 406 23.97 4.54 -10.84
CA GLN A 406 23.16 3.63 -11.67
C GLN A 406 23.99 2.44 -12.18
N GLU A 407 25.22 2.69 -12.67
CA GLU A 407 26.12 1.62 -13.09
C GLU A 407 26.39 0.63 -11.95
N ARG A 408 26.51 1.12 -10.70
CA ARG A 408 26.71 0.26 -9.53
C ARG A 408 25.47 -0.54 -9.17
N VAL A 409 24.27 0.01 -9.37
CA VAL A 409 23.03 -0.79 -9.25
C VAL A 409 23.03 -1.94 -10.25
N TYR A 410 23.29 -1.68 -11.53
CA TYR A 410 23.30 -2.73 -12.56
C TYR A 410 24.39 -3.78 -12.32
N GLN A 411 25.58 -3.36 -11.82
CA GLN A 411 26.62 -4.30 -11.43
C GLN A 411 26.23 -5.16 -10.22
N ALA A 412 25.56 -4.59 -9.24
CA ALA A 412 25.12 -5.28 -8.03
C ALA A 412 23.99 -6.28 -8.34
N PHE A 413 23.05 -5.90 -9.20
CA PHE A 413 21.91 -6.75 -9.61
C PHE A 413 22.26 -7.77 -10.71
N GLY A 414 23.43 -7.64 -11.36
CA GLY A 414 23.81 -8.50 -12.49
C GLY A 414 22.94 -8.34 -13.73
N LYS A 415 22.01 -7.42 -13.72
CA LYS A 415 21.07 -7.11 -14.82
C LYS A 415 20.65 -5.64 -14.78
N LYS A 416 20.15 -5.12 -15.90
CA LYS A 416 19.43 -3.85 -15.89
C LYS A 416 18.04 -4.04 -15.28
N VAL A 417 17.67 -3.17 -14.36
CA VAL A 417 16.34 -3.05 -13.79
C VAL A 417 15.83 -1.63 -13.98
N PRO A 418 14.53 -1.38 -14.10
CA PRO A 418 13.98 -0.04 -14.07
C PRO A 418 14.39 0.70 -12.80
N ILE A 419 14.90 1.93 -12.97
CA ILE A 419 15.24 2.82 -11.86
C ILE A 419 14.12 3.82 -11.66
N VAL A 420 13.68 3.98 -10.43
CA VAL A 420 12.70 5.01 -10.05
C VAL A 420 13.45 6.17 -9.39
N LEU A 421 13.12 7.40 -9.79
CA LEU A 421 13.62 8.64 -9.19
C LEU A 421 12.47 9.59 -8.85
N TRP A 422 12.60 10.32 -7.77
CA TRP A 422 11.72 11.45 -7.47
C TRP A 422 11.88 12.59 -8.49
N THR A 423 10.82 13.36 -8.74
CA THR A 423 10.96 14.64 -9.44
C THR A 423 11.95 15.53 -8.69
N SER A 424 12.86 16.15 -9.42
CA SER A 424 13.97 16.92 -8.88
C SER A 424 14.52 17.91 -9.91
N ALA A 425 15.60 18.60 -9.61
CA ALA A 425 16.25 19.44 -10.61
C ALA A 425 16.79 18.67 -11.83
N LEU A 426 17.13 17.36 -11.71
CA LEU A 426 17.51 16.54 -12.86
C LEU A 426 16.34 16.24 -13.81
N THR A 427 15.12 16.26 -13.32
CA THR A 427 13.91 15.95 -14.10
C THR A 427 13.25 17.18 -14.70
N GLU A 428 13.84 18.39 -14.54
CA GLU A 428 13.33 19.63 -15.15
C GLU A 428 13.28 19.50 -16.69
N LEU A 429 12.19 19.93 -17.32
CA LEU A 429 11.86 19.67 -18.72
C LEU A 429 12.92 20.10 -19.75
N HIS A 430 13.68 21.16 -19.44
CA HIS A 430 14.65 21.70 -20.39
C HIS A 430 15.94 20.89 -20.49
N HIS A 431 16.18 19.92 -19.57
CA HIS A 431 17.39 19.11 -19.58
C HIS A 431 17.23 17.64 -19.19
N VAL A 432 16.02 17.20 -18.82
CA VAL A 432 15.79 15.81 -18.39
C VAL A 432 16.32 14.79 -19.41
N GLU A 433 16.10 15.01 -20.70
CA GLU A 433 16.56 14.12 -21.79
C GLU A 433 18.08 14.08 -21.92
N GLN A 434 18.79 15.12 -21.43
CA GLN A 434 20.25 15.15 -21.42
C GLN A 434 20.83 14.25 -20.34
N TYR A 435 20.12 14.10 -19.22
CA TYR A 435 20.65 13.43 -18.02
C TYR A 435 20.04 12.06 -17.77
N LEU A 436 18.77 11.85 -18.10
CA LEU A 436 18.03 10.65 -17.76
C LEU A 436 17.47 9.98 -19.01
N ASN A 437 17.94 8.78 -19.33
CA ASN A 437 17.35 8.01 -20.43
C ASN A 437 15.97 7.46 -20.04
N LYS A 438 14.91 7.83 -20.75
CA LYS A 438 13.52 7.42 -20.48
C LYS A 438 13.29 5.91 -20.48
N ASP A 439 14.15 5.13 -21.15
CA ASP A 439 14.04 3.67 -21.18
C ASP A 439 14.55 3.01 -19.89
N ASP A 440 15.47 3.69 -19.19
CA ASP A 440 16.06 3.21 -17.94
C ASP A 440 15.33 3.77 -16.70
N TYR A 441 14.69 4.97 -16.82
CA TYR A 441 14.13 5.69 -15.68
C TYR A 441 12.61 5.78 -15.70
N ILE A 442 12.00 5.61 -14.54
CA ILE A 442 10.62 5.94 -14.19
C ILE A 442 10.67 7.15 -13.24
N ILE A 443 9.85 8.16 -13.48
CA ILE A 443 9.84 9.36 -12.63
C ILE A 443 8.63 9.32 -11.71
N GLN A 444 8.88 9.38 -10.40
CA GLN A 444 7.85 9.49 -9.37
C GLN A 444 7.62 10.97 -9.06
N VAL A 445 6.39 11.41 -9.33
CA VAL A 445 6.02 12.82 -9.25
C VAL A 445 5.51 13.15 -7.87
N TRP A 446 6.15 14.11 -7.20
CA TRP A 446 5.72 14.61 -5.90
C TRP A 446 5.38 16.11 -5.88
N THR A 447 5.20 16.74 -7.04
CA THR A 447 4.67 18.11 -7.21
C THR A 447 3.16 18.14 -6.96
N THR A 448 2.48 19.26 -7.23
CA THR A 448 1.00 19.27 -7.25
C THR A 448 0.45 18.51 -8.45
N GLY A 449 -0.78 17.98 -8.35
CA GLY A 449 -1.42 17.28 -9.47
C GLY A 449 -1.73 18.18 -10.68
N ALA A 450 -1.67 19.50 -10.54
CA ALA A 450 -1.85 20.48 -11.61
C ALA A 450 -0.53 20.99 -12.22
N ASP A 451 0.62 20.47 -11.77
CA ASP A 451 1.93 20.94 -12.23
C ASP A 451 2.15 20.60 -13.72
N PRO A 452 2.49 21.59 -14.56
CA PRO A 452 2.72 21.37 -15.99
C PRO A 452 3.91 20.43 -16.28
N THR A 453 4.80 20.22 -15.32
CA THR A 453 5.92 19.26 -15.44
C THR A 453 5.41 17.84 -15.71
N ILE A 454 4.26 17.45 -15.14
CA ILE A 454 3.63 16.14 -15.39
C ILE A 454 3.42 15.94 -16.87
N ARG A 455 2.69 16.87 -17.50
CA ARG A 455 2.43 16.79 -18.94
C ARG A 455 3.72 16.85 -19.77
N GLY A 456 4.64 17.74 -19.42
CA GLY A 456 5.90 17.89 -20.14
C GLY A 456 6.78 16.63 -20.11
N LEU A 457 6.82 15.91 -19.00
CA LEU A 457 7.52 14.61 -18.89
C LEU A 457 6.85 13.53 -19.76
N LEU A 458 5.51 13.47 -19.74
CA LEU A 458 4.74 12.55 -20.58
C LEU A 458 4.95 12.82 -22.08
N GLU A 459 4.93 14.10 -22.50
CA GLU A 459 5.22 14.52 -23.90
C GLU A 459 6.62 14.09 -24.35
N LYS A 460 7.58 14.01 -23.44
CA LYS A 460 8.93 13.49 -23.70
C LYS A 460 9.04 11.96 -23.66
N GLY A 461 7.96 11.27 -23.31
CA GLY A 461 7.86 9.81 -23.31
C GLY A 461 8.34 9.13 -22.02
N TYR A 462 8.45 9.84 -20.91
CA TYR A 462 8.75 9.22 -19.60
C TYR A 462 7.53 8.52 -19.02
N ARG A 463 7.78 7.39 -18.34
CA ARG A 463 6.77 6.71 -17.54
C ARG A 463 6.72 7.34 -16.16
N LEU A 464 5.50 7.55 -15.62
CA LEU A 464 5.31 8.24 -14.35
C LEU A 464 4.60 7.37 -13.31
N ILE A 465 4.96 7.58 -12.04
CA ILE A 465 4.21 7.18 -10.85
C ILE A 465 3.73 8.47 -10.18
N MET A 466 2.42 8.57 -9.89
CA MET A 466 1.82 9.77 -9.33
C MET A 466 1.83 9.71 -7.80
N SER A 467 2.56 10.63 -7.17
CA SER A 467 2.63 10.81 -5.71
C SER A 467 2.45 12.29 -5.33
N ASN A 468 1.61 13.00 -6.09
CA ASN A 468 1.42 14.44 -5.91
C ASN A 468 1.02 14.77 -4.48
N TYR A 469 1.82 15.65 -3.81
CA TYR A 469 1.70 15.91 -2.39
C TYR A 469 0.35 16.53 -1.98
N ASP A 470 -0.31 17.25 -2.88
CA ASP A 470 -1.60 17.88 -2.63
C ASP A 470 -2.79 16.89 -2.53
N ALA A 471 -2.52 15.59 -2.74
CA ALA A 471 -3.52 14.53 -2.59
C ALA A 471 -2.98 13.24 -1.93
N LEU A 472 -1.70 12.91 -2.08
CA LEU A 472 -1.16 11.59 -1.75
C LEU A 472 -0.11 11.59 -0.62
N TYR A 473 0.25 12.74 -0.03
CA TYR A 473 1.10 12.82 1.16
C TYR A 473 0.26 12.72 2.43
N PHE A 474 0.31 11.57 3.08
CA PHE A 474 -0.55 11.26 4.23
C PHE A 474 0.02 11.73 5.58
N ASP A 475 1.23 12.23 5.58
CA ASP A 475 1.88 12.97 6.66
C ASP A 475 1.44 14.44 6.73
N CYS A 476 0.75 14.96 5.70
CA CYS A 476 0.27 16.34 5.64
C CYS A 476 -0.86 16.63 6.63
N GLY A 477 -0.93 17.89 7.10
CA GLY A 477 -2.06 18.39 7.90
C GLY A 477 -1.86 18.35 9.41
N TYR A 478 -0.62 18.13 9.85
CA TYR A 478 -0.20 18.18 11.26
C TYR A 478 0.60 19.46 11.55
N GLY A 479 1.00 19.65 12.81
CA GLY A 479 1.89 20.77 13.18
C GLY A 479 3.29 20.57 12.62
N ALA A 480 4.03 21.67 12.41
CA ALA A 480 5.43 21.59 12.03
C ALA A 480 6.28 20.96 13.17
N TRP A 481 7.26 20.13 12.82
CA TRP A 481 8.18 19.56 13.80
C TRP A 481 9.49 20.34 13.93
N VAL A 482 9.87 21.10 12.89
CA VAL A 482 11.07 21.99 12.88
C VAL A 482 10.75 23.46 13.13
N GLY A 483 9.60 23.78 13.70
CA GLY A 483 9.20 25.16 13.94
C GLY A 483 7.83 25.26 14.58
N SER A 484 7.19 26.42 14.43
CA SER A 484 5.82 26.66 14.87
C SER A 484 4.87 26.70 13.66
N GLY A 485 3.59 26.36 13.88
CA GLY A 485 2.58 26.39 12.85
C GLY A 485 2.29 25.00 12.26
N ASN A 486 1.85 24.98 11.02
CA ASN A 486 1.52 23.74 10.30
C ASN A 486 2.74 23.19 9.57
N ASN A 487 2.77 21.89 9.31
CA ASN A 487 3.76 21.32 8.39
C ASN A 487 3.56 21.88 6.96
N TRP A 488 4.59 21.80 6.14
CA TRP A 488 4.69 22.48 4.84
C TRP A 488 3.57 22.09 3.85
N CYS A 489 3.08 20.84 3.91
CA CYS A 489 2.08 20.31 2.99
C CYS A 489 0.65 20.31 3.56
N SER A 490 0.38 21.10 4.63
CA SER A 490 -0.99 21.27 5.16
C SER A 490 -1.94 21.87 4.11
N PRO A 491 -3.24 21.55 4.16
CA PRO A 491 -3.99 20.91 5.25
C PRO A 491 -4.00 19.38 5.20
N TYR A 492 -4.66 18.75 6.19
CA TYR A 492 -4.98 17.32 6.18
C TYR A 492 -5.76 16.93 4.92
N ILE A 493 -5.37 15.80 4.33
CA ILE A 493 -5.95 15.29 3.08
C ILE A 493 -6.96 14.19 3.43
N GLY A 494 -8.25 14.50 3.27
CA GLY A 494 -9.34 13.54 3.48
C GLY A 494 -9.42 12.50 2.36
N TRP A 495 -10.02 11.34 2.66
CA TRP A 495 -10.18 10.24 1.72
C TRP A 495 -10.91 10.63 0.42
N GLN A 496 -11.79 11.62 0.48
CA GLN A 496 -12.51 12.15 -0.67
C GLN A 496 -11.56 12.78 -1.69
N LYS A 497 -10.61 13.59 -1.22
CA LYS A 497 -9.58 14.21 -2.07
C LYS A 497 -8.67 13.15 -2.69
N VAL A 498 -8.29 12.13 -1.92
CA VAL A 498 -7.52 10.97 -2.42
C VAL A 498 -8.32 10.23 -3.50
N TYR A 499 -9.61 9.99 -3.26
CA TYR A 499 -10.48 9.29 -4.20
C TYR A 499 -10.66 10.05 -5.52
N GLU A 500 -10.73 11.37 -5.49
CA GLU A 500 -10.88 12.22 -6.67
C GLU A 500 -9.58 12.48 -7.43
N ASN A 501 -8.44 12.10 -6.86
CA ASN A 501 -7.13 12.28 -7.49
C ASN A 501 -6.90 11.28 -8.63
N SER A 502 -7.42 11.57 -9.82
CA SER A 502 -7.39 10.68 -10.99
C SER A 502 -6.09 10.84 -11.79
N PRO A 503 -5.25 9.81 -11.90
CA PRO A 503 -4.09 9.83 -12.78
C PRO A 503 -4.46 10.06 -14.25
N LYS A 504 -5.59 9.54 -14.70
CA LYS A 504 -6.09 9.72 -16.06
C LYS A 504 -6.41 11.19 -16.36
N LEU A 505 -7.02 11.91 -15.42
CA LEU A 505 -7.32 13.34 -15.61
C LEU A 505 -6.06 14.21 -15.61
N MET A 506 -5.01 13.80 -14.89
CA MET A 506 -3.72 14.51 -14.89
C MET A 506 -2.91 14.25 -16.16
N SER A 507 -3.02 13.05 -16.74
CA SER A 507 -2.22 12.62 -17.91
C SER A 507 -2.92 12.81 -19.26
N LEU A 508 -4.25 12.94 -19.26
CA LEU A 508 -5.07 13.10 -20.48
C LEU A 508 -4.76 12.02 -21.54
N GLU A 509 -4.31 12.44 -22.73
CA GLU A 509 -3.96 11.57 -23.87
C GLU A 509 -2.74 10.65 -23.63
N TYR A 510 -1.94 10.90 -22.59
CA TYR A 510 -0.74 10.13 -22.24
C TYR A 510 -0.97 9.11 -21.13
N SER A 511 -2.22 8.71 -20.87
CA SER A 511 -2.57 7.81 -19.76
C SER A 511 -1.82 6.48 -19.77
N ASP A 512 -1.43 5.96 -20.92
CA ASP A 512 -0.69 4.71 -21.08
C ASP A 512 0.76 4.78 -20.54
N GLN A 513 1.29 5.99 -20.33
CA GLN A 513 2.61 6.21 -19.76
C GLN A 513 2.57 6.35 -18.24
N VAL A 514 1.36 6.47 -17.66
CA VAL A 514 1.20 6.51 -16.20
C VAL A 514 1.04 5.09 -15.67
N LEU A 515 2.02 4.64 -14.89
CA LEU A 515 2.02 3.31 -14.29
C LEU A 515 1.01 3.17 -13.15
N GLY A 516 0.64 4.27 -12.52
CA GLY A 516 -0.30 4.32 -11.41
C GLY A 516 0.06 5.40 -10.41
N GLY A 517 -0.12 5.12 -9.13
CA GLY A 517 0.15 6.08 -8.07
C GLY A 517 0.54 5.44 -6.75
N GLU A 518 1.02 6.31 -5.84
CA GLU A 518 1.49 5.89 -4.53
C GLU A 518 1.17 6.95 -3.48
N ALA A 519 0.55 6.52 -2.39
CA ALA A 519 0.45 7.35 -1.19
C ALA A 519 1.74 7.25 -0.39
N THR A 520 2.23 8.36 0.12
CA THR A 520 3.43 8.40 0.95
C THR A 520 3.09 8.68 2.41
N LEU A 521 3.79 8.03 3.32
CA LEU A 521 3.80 8.35 4.74
C LEU A 521 5.24 8.58 5.19
N TRP A 522 5.66 9.84 5.16
CA TRP A 522 6.90 10.29 5.76
C TRP A 522 6.76 10.28 7.28
N SER A 523 7.80 9.88 7.98
CA SER A 523 7.64 9.46 9.37
C SER A 523 8.27 10.40 10.40
N GLU A 524 8.51 11.66 10.06
CA GLU A 524 9.03 12.65 11.01
C GLU A 524 8.16 12.76 12.27
N GLN A 525 6.85 12.62 12.11
CA GLN A 525 5.86 12.66 13.19
C GLN A 525 4.99 11.41 13.26
N ALA A 526 5.40 10.30 12.62
CA ALA A 526 4.69 9.03 12.63
C ALA A 526 5.57 7.90 13.16
N ASP A 527 4.95 6.95 13.85
CA ASP A 527 5.57 5.72 14.34
C ASP A 527 4.58 4.55 14.30
N SER A 528 4.97 3.39 14.83
CA SER A 528 4.09 2.21 14.87
C SER A 528 2.76 2.45 15.59
N ALA A 529 2.67 3.41 16.51
CA ALA A 529 1.44 3.70 17.24
C ALA A 529 0.42 4.50 16.43
N THR A 530 0.89 5.29 15.46
CA THR A 530 0.05 6.19 14.66
C THR A 530 -0.16 5.73 13.22
N LEU A 531 0.60 4.73 12.76
CA LEU A 531 0.68 4.24 11.39
C LEU A 531 -0.69 3.92 10.79
N ASP A 532 -1.44 3.06 11.45
CA ASP A 532 -2.71 2.55 10.91
C ASP A 532 -3.72 3.68 10.70
N GLY A 533 -3.89 4.57 11.69
CA GLY A 533 -4.81 5.70 11.60
C GLY A 533 -4.39 6.76 10.57
N ARG A 534 -3.09 6.86 10.27
CA ARG A 534 -2.61 7.79 9.23
C ARG A 534 -2.76 7.23 7.83
N LEU A 535 -2.63 5.92 7.64
CA LEU A 535 -2.78 5.29 6.33
C LEU A 535 -4.25 4.97 6.00
N TRP A 536 -4.98 4.42 6.97
CA TRP A 536 -6.29 3.84 6.70
C TRP A 536 -7.45 4.67 7.27
N PRO A 537 -8.55 4.81 6.49
CA PRO A 537 -8.85 4.17 5.22
C PRO A 537 -8.46 4.98 3.98
N ARG A 538 -7.65 6.07 4.09
CA ARG A 538 -7.26 6.90 2.94
C ARG A 538 -6.57 6.09 1.84
N ALA A 539 -5.67 5.17 2.20
CA ALA A 539 -5.04 4.26 1.24
C ALA A 539 -6.04 3.30 0.57
N ALA A 540 -7.16 2.97 1.23
CA ALA A 540 -8.24 2.23 0.57
C ALA A 540 -8.91 3.06 -0.53
N ALA A 541 -9.09 4.38 -0.34
CA ALA A 541 -9.60 5.28 -1.37
C ALA A 541 -8.69 5.30 -2.61
N LEU A 542 -7.36 5.41 -2.39
CA LEU A 542 -6.37 5.29 -3.47
C LEU A 542 -6.46 3.94 -4.18
N ALA A 543 -6.66 2.86 -3.41
CA ALA A 543 -6.74 1.51 -3.97
C ALA A 543 -7.86 1.37 -5.01
N GLU A 544 -9.06 1.88 -4.73
CA GLU A 544 -10.14 1.86 -5.73
C GLU A 544 -9.85 2.81 -6.91
N ARG A 545 -9.29 3.99 -6.65
CA ARG A 545 -8.89 4.91 -7.72
C ARG A 545 -7.95 4.25 -8.71
N LEU A 546 -6.94 3.54 -8.23
CA LEU A 546 -5.94 2.90 -9.07
C LEU A 546 -6.39 1.54 -9.64
N TRP A 547 -7.32 0.86 -8.96
CA TRP A 547 -7.86 -0.39 -9.48
C TRP A 547 -8.85 -0.16 -10.61
N SER A 548 -9.79 0.78 -10.44
CA SER A 548 -10.98 0.91 -11.27
C SER A 548 -11.02 2.18 -12.12
N GLU A 549 -10.29 3.23 -11.75
CA GLU A 549 -10.37 4.58 -12.34
C GLU A 549 -11.85 5.03 -12.53
N PRO A 550 -12.67 5.04 -11.45
CA PRO A 550 -14.11 5.26 -11.56
C PRO A 550 -14.41 6.67 -12.05
N LEU A 551 -15.44 6.79 -12.91
CA LEU A 551 -15.96 8.08 -13.37
C LEU A 551 -16.88 8.76 -12.34
N SER A 552 -17.35 7.99 -11.37
CA SER A 552 -18.22 8.46 -10.30
C SER A 552 -17.47 9.23 -9.22
N SER A 553 -18.19 10.10 -8.52
CA SER A 553 -17.62 10.83 -7.37
C SER A 553 -17.45 9.91 -6.14
N TRP A 554 -16.74 10.41 -5.13
CA TRP A 554 -16.57 9.76 -3.84
C TRP A 554 -17.93 9.45 -3.15
N ARG A 555 -19.01 10.22 -3.43
CA ARG A 555 -20.34 10.01 -2.84
C ARG A 555 -20.93 8.64 -3.18
N GLU A 556 -20.71 8.14 -4.39
CA GLU A 556 -21.15 6.79 -4.78
C GLU A 556 -20.29 5.68 -4.13
N ALA A 557 -19.06 5.98 -3.82
CA ALA A 557 -18.13 5.04 -3.18
C ALA A 557 -18.31 4.97 -1.65
N GLU A 558 -18.85 6.02 -1.01
CA GLU A 558 -18.85 6.22 0.44
C GLU A 558 -19.38 5.01 1.22
N ARG A 559 -20.55 4.47 0.87
CA ARG A 559 -21.10 3.30 1.56
C ARG A 559 -20.22 2.06 1.50
N ARG A 560 -19.44 1.91 0.42
CA ARG A 560 -18.53 0.78 0.23
C ARG A 560 -17.22 0.97 0.98
N ILE A 561 -16.66 2.19 1.01
CA ILE A 561 -15.45 2.48 1.80
C ILE A 561 -15.72 2.39 3.29
N LEU A 562 -16.91 2.81 3.76
CA LEU A 562 -17.32 2.66 5.16
C LEU A 562 -17.39 1.19 5.55
N HIS A 563 -17.96 0.33 4.69
CA HIS A 563 -17.96 -1.12 4.93
C HIS A 563 -16.54 -1.70 4.89
N MET A 564 -15.71 -1.27 3.93
CA MET A 564 -14.32 -1.71 3.87
C MET A 564 -13.52 -1.28 5.09
N ARG A 565 -13.78 -0.08 5.61
CA ARG A 565 -13.21 0.38 6.89
C ARG A 565 -13.55 -0.59 8.04
N GLU A 566 -14.82 -1.02 8.15
CA GLU A 566 -15.23 -2.00 9.16
C GLU A 566 -14.53 -3.37 8.96
N ARG A 567 -14.32 -3.80 7.74
CA ARG A 567 -13.57 -5.02 7.44
C ARG A 567 -12.11 -4.91 7.89
N LEU A 568 -11.46 -3.77 7.67
CA LEU A 568 -10.10 -3.50 8.14
C LEU A 568 -10.03 -3.56 9.68
N VAL A 569 -11.00 -2.96 10.38
CA VAL A 569 -11.08 -3.02 11.86
C VAL A 569 -11.26 -4.46 12.35
N ARG A 570 -12.13 -5.25 11.72
CA ARG A 570 -12.29 -6.68 12.04
C ARG A 570 -11.00 -7.48 11.82
N ALA A 571 -10.18 -7.06 10.85
CA ALA A 571 -8.85 -7.63 10.61
C ALA A 571 -7.79 -7.23 11.63
N GLY A 572 -8.08 -6.26 12.48
CA GLY A 572 -7.18 -5.75 13.53
C GLY A 572 -6.40 -4.50 13.15
N ILE A 573 -6.71 -3.88 12.00
CA ILE A 573 -6.13 -2.61 11.57
C ILE A 573 -6.82 -1.47 12.33
N GLN A 574 -6.05 -0.59 12.96
CA GLN A 574 -6.58 0.52 13.76
C GLN A 574 -6.89 1.75 12.88
N THR A 575 -7.89 1.59 12.02
CA THR A 575 -8.26 2.62 11.05
C THR A 575 -8.90 3.84 11.69
N GLU A 576 -8.69 5.01 11.09
CA GLU A 576 -9.45 6.22 11.44
C GLU A 576 -10.95 6.03 11.19
N SER A 577 -11.80 6.66 12.03
CA SER A 577 -13.24 6.75 11.79
C SER A 577 -13.53 7.88 10.81
N LEU A 578 -14.31 7.61 9.77
CA LEU A 578 -14.64 8.60 8.75
C LEU A 578 -15.86 9.46 9.13
N GLU A 579 -16.82 8.87 9.85
CA GLU A 579 -18.05 9.49 10.27
C GLU A 579 -18.63 8.76 11.50
N PRO A 580 -19.63 9.36 12.20
CA PRO A 580 -20.36 8.66 13.24
C PRO A 580 -21.00 7.37 12.72
N GLU A 581 -20.99 6.30 13.50
CA GLU A 581 -21.62 4.99 13.13
C GLU A 581 -23.12 5.15 12.77
N TRP A 582 -23.75 6.16 13.29
CA TRP A 582 -25.13 6.51 12.92
C TRP A 582 -25.28 6.75 11.41
N CYS A 583 -24.32 7.41 10.75
CA CYS A 583 -24.33 7.68 9.32
C CYS A 583 -24.24 6.39 8.51
N TYR A 584 -23.41 5.42 8.96
CA TYR A 584 -23.30 4.11 8.34
C TYR A 584 -24.64 3.34 8.31
N GLN A 585 -25.49 3.57 9.33
CA GLN A 585 -26.83 2.98 9.43
C GLN A 585 -27.93 3.81 8.79
N ASN A 586 -27.67 5.06 8.41
CA ASN A 586 -28.65 6.03 7.91
C ASN A 586 -28.10 6.71 6.64
N GLU A 587 -27.97 5.93 5.58
CA GLU A 587 -27.38 6.38 4.31
C GLU A 587 -28.07 7.62 3.74
N GLY A 588 -27.27 8.62 3.35
CA GLY A 588 -27.74 9.85 2.73
C GLY A 588 -28.20 10.96 3.68
N TYR A 589 -28.16 10.74 5.00
CA TYR A 589 -28.55 11.76 5.99
C TYR A 589 -27.37 12.61 6.49
N CYS A 590 -26.12 12.24 6.18
CA CYS A 590 -24.93 12.93 6.68
C CYS A 590 -24.29 13.87 5.66
N TYR A 591 -24.99 14.23 4.60
CA TYR A 591 -24.51 15.20 3.61
C TYR A 591 -24.99 16.62 3.94
N ALA A 592 -24.09 17.62 3.72
CA ALA A 592 -24.40 19.03 3.80
C ALA A 592 -25.03 19.55 2.49
#